data_d4022eb067bc48e22debab17bc004e1c
#
_entry.id   d4022eb067bc48e22debab17bc004e1c
#
_cell.length_a   1.000
_cell.length_b   1.000
_cell.length_c   1.000
_cell.angle_alpha   90.00
_cell.angle_beta   90.00
_cell.angle_gamma   90.00
#
_symmetry.space_group_name_H-M   'P 1'
#
loop_
_entity.id
_entity.type
_entity.pdbx_description
1 polymer ?
#
loop_
_entity_poly.entity_id
_entity_poly.type
_entity_poly.pdbx_seq_one_letter_code
_entity_poly.pdbx_strand_id
1 'polypeptide(L)'
;ARPRPASPPVGRSKVVAWALWDCGSTGLNAIVVTFVFSVYLTGTVGQGLTGGASPASLLGRALAIAGLTVAVLAPLTGVLVQAPHRRRVALAVLTGLAVLSTSATSLIRVDPEYLVAGLALLALTAACSDLASVPYNAMLRQLSTPETSGRISGLGWAAGYVGSVALLLLVYVGFIGGSGPTRGLFGVAVQDGHNVRAAMLVTAAWFALFALPLLLTAHTFAPAAEPGDRRVSLLGGYSQLWSDLRAEWQRDRNLVYFLLVSA
;
A
#
# COMPACT_ATOMS: atom_id res chain seq x y z
N ALA A 1 40.08 -4.62 15.81
CA ALA A 1 39.03 -4.59 14.80
C ALA A 1 39.25 -3.37 13.89
N ARG A 2 39.47 -3.56 12.58
CA ARG A 2 39.61 -2.44 11.65
C ARG A 2 38.20 -1.80 11.48
N PRO A 3 38.10 -0.46 11.56
CA PRO A 3 36.83 0.20 11.30
C PRO A 3 36.38 -0.11 9.86
N ARG A 4 35.14 -0.55 9.68
CA ARG A 4 34.55 -0.71 8.35
C ARG A 4 34.59 0.64 7.63
N PRO A 5 35.01 0.69 6.35
CA PRO A 5 34.96 1.93 5.59
C PRO A 5 33.54 2.45 5.55
N ALA A 6 33.36 3.74 5.81
CA ALA A 6 32.07 4.40 5.74
C ALA A 6 31.48 4.20 4.35
N SER A 7 30.28 3.63 4.28
CA SER A 7 29.57 3.46 3.01
C SER A 7 29.37 4.84 2.35
N PRO A 8 29.56 4.96 1.02
CA PRO A 8 29.37 6.23 0.35
C PRO A 8 27.95 6.77 0.62
N PRO A 9 27.78 8.09 0.74
CA PRO A 9 26.49 8.69 1.03
C PRO A 9 25.48 8.28 -0.06
N VAL A 10 24.35 7.72 0.38
CA VAL A 10 23.27 7.34 -0.54
C VAL A 10 22.77 8.58 -1.26
N GLY A 11 22.70 8.53 -2.59
CA GLY A 11 22.29 9.67 -3.40
C GLY A 11 20.90 10.20 -2.99
N ARG A 12 20.78 11.51 -2.77
CA ARG A 12 19.51 12.18 -2.39
C ARG A 12 18.33 11.82 -3.29
N SER A 13 18.59 11.61 -4.59
CA SER A 13 17.58 11.19 -5.58
C SER A 13 16.90 9.86 -5.25
N LYS A 14 17.65 8.89 -4.70
CA LYS A 14 17.11 7.59 -4.29
C LYS A 14 16.18 7.72 -3.08
N VAL A 15 16.56 8.57 -2.11
CA VAL A 15 15.71 8.84 -0.93
C VAL A 15 14.42 9.54 -1.35
N VAL A 16 14.51 10.51 -2.26
CA VAL A 16 13.32 11.19 -2.80
C VAL A 16 12.43 10.21 -3.56
N ALA A 17 12.99 9.39 -4.45
CA ALA A 17 12.21 8.39 -5.19
C ALA A 17 11.50 7.40 -4.24
N TRP A 18 12.16 7.00 -3.15
CA TRP A 18 11.58 6.16 -2.12
C TRP A 18 10.44 6.87 -1.37
N ALA A 19 10.61 8.12 -0.95
CA ALA A 19 9.58 8.89 -0.27
C ALA A 19 8.37 9.20 -1.18
N LEU A 20 8.59 9.40 -2.49
CA LEU A 20 7.50 9.61 -3.46
C LEU A 20 6.58 8.40 -3.60
N TRP A 21 7.10 7.19 -3.52
CA TRP A 21 6.26 5.99 -3.54
C TRP A 21 5.27 5.98 -2.36
N ASP A 22 5.71 6.39 -1.17
CA ASP A 22 4.86 6.49 0.02
C ASP A 22 3.80 7.59 -0.13
N CYS A 23 4.17 8.72 -0.75
CA CYS A 23 3.23 9.77 -1.14
C CYS A 23 2.08 9.24 -2.01
N GLY A 24 2.37 8.36 -2.97
CA GLY A 24 1.37 7.73 -3.81
C GLY A 24 0.52 6.70 -3.07
N SER A 25 1.15 5.79 -2.33
CA SER A 25 0.50 4.68 -1.63
C SER A 25 -0.42 5.16 -0.51
N THR A 26 0.05 6.08 0.34
CA THR A 26 -0.77 6.63 1.44
C THR A 26 -1.95 7.41 0.90
N GLY A 27 -1.76 8.18 -0.19
CA GLY A 27 -2.84 8.89 -0.88
C GLY A 27 -3.91 7.94 -1.43
N LEU A 28 -3.49 6.85 -2.08
CA LEU A 28 -4.40 5.83 -2.59
C LEU A 28 -5.24 5.24 -1.45
N ASN A 29 -4.61 4.84 -0.34
CA ASN A 29 -5.32 4.27 0.81
C ASN A 29 -6.33 5.26 1.41
N ALA A 30 -5.99 6.54 1.51
CA ALA A 30 -6.90 7.58 1.98
C ALA A 30 -8.16 7.67 1.10
N ILE A 31 -8.01 7.67 -0.22
CA ILE A 31 -9.14 7.80 -1.15
C ILE A 31 -9.96 6.51 -1.25
N VAL A 32 -9.30 5.36 -1.45
CA VAL A 32 -10.01 4.11 -1.74
C VAL A 32 -10.57 3.48 -0.48
N VAL A 33 -9.75 3.35 0.57
CA VAL A 33 -10.15 2.60 1.76
C VAL A 33 -10.91 3.45 2.76
N THR A 34 -10.55 4.74 2.90
CA THR A 34 -11.03 5.53 4.03
C THR A 34 -12.14 6.51 3.68
N PHE A 35 -11.94 7.40 2.68
CA PHE A 35 -12.79 8.60 2.58
C PHE A 35 -13.73 8.67 1.39
N VAL A 36 -13.41 8.06 0.24
CA VAL A 36 -14.19 8.29 -0.97
C VAL A 36 -14.85 7.01 -1.47
N PHE A 37 -14.08 6.00 -1.87
CA PHE A 37 -14.65 4.82 -2.51
C PHE A 37 -15.39 3.91 -1.50
N SER A 38 -14.88 3.72 -0.30
CA SER A 38 -15.58 3.00 0.77
C SER A 38 -16.92 3.64 1.13
N VAL A 39 -16.96 4.99 1.20
CA VAL A 39 -18.19 5.74 1.45
C VAL A 39 -19.17 5.64 0.27
N TYR A 40 -18.65 5.69 -0.97
CA TYR A 40 -19.45 5.48 -2.18
C TYR A 40 -20.09 4.09 -2.20
N LEU A 41 -19.32 3.04 -1.87
CA LEU A 41 -19.84 1.67 -1.79
C LEU A 41 -20.94 1.51 -0.74
N THR A 42 -20.72 2.05 0.46
CA THR A 42 -21.65 1.86 1.58
C THR A 42 -22.84 2.81 1.54
N GLY A 43 -22.63 4.03 1.07
CA GLY A 43 -23.63 5.09 1.10
C GLY A 43 -24.42 5.26 -0.20
N THR A 44 -23.90 4.82 -1.34
CA THR A 44 -24.54 5.04 -2.64
C THR A 44 -24.85 3.71 -3.36
N VAL A 45 -23.83 2.90 -3.62
CA VAL A 45 -23.98 1.61 -4.31
C VAL A 45 -24.80 0.62 -3.48
N GLY A 46 -24.55 0.57 -2.18
CA GLY A 46 -25.24 -0.33 -1.25
C GLY A 46 -26.65 0.13 -0.82
N GLN A 47 -27.11 1.31 -1.27
CA GLN A 47 -28.47 1.77 -1.01
C GLN A 47 -29.46 0.88 -1.79
N GLY A 48 -30.43 0.33 -1.08
CA GLY A 48 -31.44 -0.54 -1.71
C GLY A 48 -31.19 -2.03 -1.56
N LEU A 49 -30.11 -2.46 -0.88
CA LEU A 49 -29.99 -3.84 -0.43
C LEU A 49 -31.12 -4.16 0.56
N THR A 50 -32.08 -4.96 0.11
CA THR A 50 -33.18 -5.44 0.93
C THR A 50 -32.84 -6.80 1.50
N GLY A 51 -32.65 -6.88 2.82
CA GLY A 51 -32.37 -8.12 3.54
C GLY A 51 -30.89 -8.50 3.59
N GLY A 52 -30.46 -9.01 4.72
CA GLY A 52 -29.08 -9.48 4.93
C GLY A 52 -28.18 -8.51 5.70
N ALA A 53 -26.87 -8.61 5.48
CA ALA A 53 -25.88 -7.78 6.17
C ALA A 53 -25.87 -6.35 5.60
N SER A 54 -25.71 -5.35 6.48
CA SER A 54 -25.56 -3.96 6.03
C SER A 54 -24.33 -3.75 5.16
N PRO A 55 -24.35 -2.79 4.21
CA PRO A 55 -23.19 -2.47 3.38
C PRO A 55 -21.91 -2.19 4.18
N ALA A 56 -22.04 -1.53 5.33
CA ALA A 56 -20.92 -1.30 6.24
C ALA A 56 -20.36 -2.59 6.85
N SER A 57 -21.24 -3.55 7.20
CA SER A 57 -20.81 -4.87 7.68
C SER A 57 -20.08 -5.66 6.57
N LEU A 58 -20.54 -5.58 5.34
CA LEU A 58 -19.89 -6.21 4.19
C LEU A 58 -18.52 -5.58 3.91
N LEU A 59 -18.41 -4.24 4.02
CA LEU A 59 -17.12 -3.55 3.94
C LEU A 59 -16.15 -4.02 5.03
N GLY A 60 -16.62 -4.11 6.28
CA GLY A 60 -15.82 -4.62 7.38
C GLY A 60 -15.30 -6.04 7.13
N ARG A 61 -16.16 -6.92 6.60
CA ARG A 61 -15.77 -8.29 6.22
C ARG A 61 -14.74 -8.30 5.09
N ALA A 62 -14.92 -7.48 4.07
CA ALA A 62 -13.98 -7.37 2.95
C ALA A 62 -12.60 -6.90 3.42
N LEU A 63 -12.55 -5.88 4.29
CA LEU A 63 -11.30 -5.40 4.88
C LEU A 63 -10.67 -6.43 5.82
N ALA A 64 -11.48 -7.18 6.58
CA ALA A 64 -10.96 -8.27 7.43
C ALA A 64 -10.33 -9.39 6.60
N ILE A 65 -10.94 -9.75 5.46
CA ILE A 65 -10.38 -10.73 4.52
C ILE A 65 -9.07 -10.20 3.93
N ALA A 66 -9.03 -8.93 3.51
CA ALA A 66 -7.81 -8.29 3.02
C ALA A 66 -6.70 -8.32 4.08
N GLY A 67 -6.99 -7.89 5.31
CA GLY A 67 -6.03 -7.91 6.42
C GLY A 67 -5.53 -9.32 6.76
N LEU A 68 -6.42 -10.33 6.78
CA LEU A 68 -6.02 -11.72 6.98
C LEU A 68 -5.12 -12.23 5.83
N THR A 69 -5.44 -11.86 4.61
CA THR A 69 -4.61 -12.18 3.44
C THR A 69 -3.22 -11.58 3.58
N VAL A 70 -3.14 -10.30 3.98
CA VAL A 70 -1.87 -9.62 4.25
C VAL A 70 -1.12 -10.31 5.40
N ALA A 71 -1.78 -10.63 6.51
CA ALA A 71 -1.17 -11.29 7.65
C ALA A 71 -0.53 -12.64 7.29
N VAL A 72 -1.18 -13.39 6.38
CA VAL A 72 -0.64 -14.67 5.89
C VAL A 72 0.45 -14.47 4.85
N LEU A 73 0.31 -13.52 3.92
CA LEU A 73 1.24 -13.37 2.79
C LEU A 73 2.44 -12.46 3.10
N ALA A 74 2.34 -11.53 4.06
CA ALA A 74 3.43 -10.61 4.37
C ALA A 74 4.72 -11.31 4.84
N PRO A 75 4.68 -12.33 5.72
CA PRO A 75 5.86 -13.09 6.09
C PRO A 75 6.51 -13.81 4.90
N LEU A 76 5.69 -14.41 4.01
CA LEU A 76 6.18 -15.05 2.79
C LEU A 76 6.83 -14.04 1.85
N THR A 77 6.18 -12.89 1.67
CA THR A 77 6.73 -11.79 0.89
C THR A 77 8.05 -11.31 1.49
N GLY A 78 8.14 -11.17 2.81
CA GLY A 78 9.36 -10.80 3.54
C GLY A 78 10.54 -11.72 3.25
N VAL A 79 10.30 -13.04 3.22
CA VAL A 79 11.32 -14.05 2.86
C VAL A 79 11.68 -13.96 1.37
N LEU A 80 10.71 -13.81 0.48
CA LEU A 80 10.94 -13.72 -0.97
C LEU A 80 11.74 -12.48 -1.35
N VAL A 81 11.55 -11.35 -0.66
CA VAL A 81 12.20 -10.07 -0.99
C VAL A 81 13.62 -9.93 -0.41
N GLN A 82 14.16 -10.95 0.24
CA GLN A 82 15.57 -10.94 0.67
C GLN A 82 16.51 -10.82 -0.54
N ALA A 83 16.18 -11.46 -1.67
CA ALA A 83 16.93 -11.31 -2.91
C ALA A 83 16.58 -9.97 -3.60
N PRO A 84 17.58 -9.12 -3.98
CA PRO A 84 17.35 -7.78 -4.54
C PRO A 84 16.51 -7.79 -5.82
N HIS A 85 16.69 -8.78 -6.70
CA HIS A 85 15.90 -8.93 -7.92
C HIS A 85 14.43 -9.20 -7.59
N ARG A 86 14.15 -10.17 -6.72
CA ARG A 86 12.78 -10.53 -6.32
C ARG A 86 12.07 -9.38 -5.62
N ARG A 87 12.79 -8.60 -4.81
CA ARG A 87 12.26 -7.40 -4.16
C ARG A 87 11.73 -6.39 -5.17
N ARG A 88 12.50 -6.10 -6.23
CA ARG A 88 12.08 -5.17 -7.29
C ARG A 88 10.86 -5.68 -8.04
N VAL A 89 10.87 -6.96 -8.40
CA VAL A 89 9.74 -7.59 -9.10
C VAL A 89 8.50 -7.58 -8.20
N ALA A 90 8.62 -7.96 -6.94
CA ALA A 90 7.50 -7.95 -6.00
C ALA A 90 6.92 -6.54 -5.82
N LEU A 91 7.78 -5.52 -5.64
CA LEU A 91 7.34 -4.13 -5.54
C LEU A 91 6.60 -3.69 -6.81
N ALA A 92 7.14 -3.97 -8.00
CA ALA A 92 6.55 -3.57 -9.27
C ALA A 92 5.21 -4.28 -9.52
N VAL A 93 5.14 -5.58 -9.27
CA VAL A 93 3.91 -6.38 -9.47
C VAL A 93 2.82 -5.95 -8.51
N LEU A 94 3.13 -5.85 -7.22
CA LEU A 94 2.13 -5.48 -6.21
C LEU A 94 1.65 -4.03 -6.38
N THR A 95 2.56 -3.09 -6.68
CA THR A 95 2.19 -1.71 -7.02
C THR A 95 1.34 -1.66 -8.29
N GLY A 96 1.72 -2.40 -9.33
CA GLY A 96 0.96 -2.50 -10.57
C GLY A 96 -0.45 -3.07 -10.35
N LEU A 97 -0.58 -4.13 -9.56
CA LEU A 97 -1.88 -4.70 -9.19
C LEU A 97 -2.74 -3.72 -8.39
N ALA A 98 -2.15 -2.97 -7.46
CA ALA A 98 -2.88 -1.94 -6.72
C ALA A 98 -3.36 -0.81 -7.64
N VAL A 99 -2.55 -0.36 -8.59
CA VAL A 99 -2.94 0.65 -9.60
C VAL A 99 -4.04 0.11 -10.51
N LEU A 100 -3.91 -1.12 -11.01
CA LEU A 100 -4.91 -1.73 -11.90
C LEU A 100 -6.25 -1.98 -11.18
N SER A 101 -6.22 -2.51 -9.95
CA SER A 101 -7.43 -2.72 -9.17
C SER A 101 -8.12 -1.40 -8.81
N THR A 102 -7.35 -0.36 -8.46
CA THR A 102 -7.89 1.00 -8.27
C THR A 102 -8.50 1.56 -9.55
N SER A 103 -7.86 1.38 -10.70
CA SER A 103 -8.44 1.79 -11.99
C SER A 103 -9.74 1.04 -12.27
N ALA A 104 -9.79 -0.26 -11.97
CA ALA A 104 -10.99 -1.09 -12.17
C ALA A 104 -12.17 -0.66 -11.27
N THR A 105 -11.92 -0.02 -10.11
CA THR A 105 -13.01 0.53 -9.30
C THR A 105 -13.82 1.60 -10.03
N SER A 106 -13.27 2.24 -11.06
CA SER A 106 -13.99 3.19 -11.92
C SER A 106 -15.13 2.55 -12.74
N LEU A 107 -15.15 1.22 -12.84
CA LEU A 107 -16.21 0.48 -13.51
C LEU A 107 -17.46 0.26 -12.64
N ILE A 108 -17.36 0.50 -11.34
CA ILE A 108 -18.44 0.30 -10.38
C ILE A 108 -19.49 1.41 -10.54
N ARG A 109 -20.74 1.00 -10.86
CA ARG A 109 -21.87 1.88 -11.07
C ARG A 109 -22.75 1.97 -9.81
N VAL A 110 -23.71 2.90 -9.83
CA VAL A 110 -24.71 3.08 -8.77
C VAL A 110 -25.79 2.03 -8.89
N ASP A 111 -25.44 0.77 -8.62
CA ASP A 111 -26.35 -0.38 -8.63
C ASP A 111 -25.89 -1.38 -7.57
N PRO A 112 -26.77 -1.89 -6.70
CA PRO A 112 -26.44 -2.88 -5.67
C PRO A 112 -25.75 -4.14 -6.19
N GLU A 113 -25.95 -4.52 -7.46
CA GLU A 113 -25.27 -5.67 -8.07
C GLU A 113 -23.74 -5.49 -8.12
N TYR A 114 -23.27 -4.24 -8.23
CA TYR A 114 -21.84 -3.93 -8.24
C TYR A 114 -21.18 -3.91 -6.85
N LEU A 115 -21.96 -3.98 -5.75
CA LEU A 115 -21.41 -3.84 -4.41
C LEU A 115 -20.35 -4.90 -4.11
N VAL A 116 -20.63 -6.16 -4.39
CA VAL A 116 -19.68 -7.27 -4.11
C VAL A 116 -18.41 -7.10 -4.94
N ALA A 117 -18.54 -6.76 -6.22
CA ALA A 117 -17.39 -6.49 -7.09
C ALA A 117 -16.58 -5.28 -6.60
N GLY A 118 -17.25 -4.19 -6.17
CA GLY A 118 -16.60 -3.02 -5.61
C GLY A 118 -15.84 -3.33 -4.31
N LEU A 119 -16.44 -4.11 -3.41
CA LEU A 119 -15.81 -4.56 -2.16
C LEU A 119 -14.59 -5.47 -2.44
N ALA A 120 -14.70 -6.36 -3.42
CA ALA A 120 -13.58 -7.23 -3.83
C ALA A 120 -12.41 -6.42 -4.40
N LEU A 121 -12.68 -5.43 -5.26
CA LEU A 121 -11.65 -4.55 -5.81
C LEU A 121 -11.01 -3.68 -4.71
N LEU A 122 -11.79 -3.16 -3.77
CA LEU A 122 -11.29 -2.40 -2.62
C LEU A 122 -10.37 -3.29 -1.76
N ALA A 123 -10.82 -4.50 -1.42
CA ALA A 123 -10.03 -5.44 -0.64
C ALA A 123 -8.73 -5.84 -1.35
N LEU A 124 -8.79 -6.07 -2.66
CA LEU A 124 -7.62 -6.36 -3.49
C LEU A 124 -6.64 -5.20 -3.52
N THR A 125 -7.15 -3.96 -3.71
CA THR A 125 -6.32 -2.75 -3.68
C THR A 125 -5.61 -2.58 -2.35
N ALA A 126 -6.34 -2.71 -1.24
CA ALA A 126 -5.80 -2.62 0.11
C ALA A 126 -4.72 -3.69 0.33
N ALA A 127 -5.02 -4.96 0.06
CA ALA A 127 -4.07 -6.05 0.24
C ALA A 127 -2.80 -5.90 -0.61
N CYS A 128 -2.93 -5.50 -1.89
CA CYS A 128 -1.78 -5.29 -2.76
C CYS A 128 -0.92 -4.10 -2.31
N SER A 129 -1.54 -3.00 -1.87
CA SER A 129 -0.84 -1.82 -1.34
C SER A 129 -0.06 -2.17 -0.05
N ASP A 130 -0.70 -2.88 0.88
CA ASP A 130 -0.10 -3.29 2.14
C ASP A 130 1.04 -4.30 1.92
N LEU A 131 0.84 -5.29 1.05
CA LEU A 131 1.91 -6.23 0.68
C LEU A 131 3.08 -5.55 -0.04
N ALA A 132 2.83 -4.50 -0.85
CA ALA A 132 3.87 -3.73 -1.51
C ALA A 132 4.73 -2.94 -0.51
N SER A 133 4.19 -2.61 0.67
CA SER A 133 4.95 -1.97 1.74
C SER A 133 6.10 -2.85 2.27
N VAL A 134 6.00 -4.18 2.16
CA VAL A 134 7.06 -5.12 2.61
C VAL A 134 8.36 -4.94 1.81
N PRO A 135 8.38 -5.07 0.46
CA PRO A 135 9.59 -4.79 -0.32
C PRO A 135 10.02 -3.32 -0.24
N TYR A 136 9.08 -2.38 -0.13
CA TYR A 136 9.35 -0.96 0.05
C TYR A 136 10.15 -0.70 1.34
N ASN A 137 9.66 -1.18 2.49
CA ASN A 137 10.34 -1.00 3.79
C ASN A 137 11.68 -1.74 3.84
N ALA A 138 11.82 -2.90 3.16
CA ALA A 138 13.08 -3.61 3.06
C ALA A 138 14.18 -2.81 2.34
N MET A 139 13.81 -1.82 1.50
CA MET A 139 14.76 -0.92 0.83
C MET A 139 15.35 0.13 1.77
N LEU A 140 14.67 0.48 2.87
CA LEU A 140 15.15 1.48 3.83
C LEU A 140 16.54 1.14 4.37
N ARG A 141 16.83 -0.15 4.62
CA ARG A 141 18.16 -0.61 5.07
C ARG A 141 19.29 -0.32 4.08
N GLN A 142 18.99 -0.12 2.81
CA GLN A 142 19.95 0.21 1.77
C GLN A 142 20.09 1.73 1.56
N LEU A 143 19.11 2.50 2.04
CA LEU A 143 19.03 3.95 1.94
C LEU A 143 19.56 4.66 3.17
N SER A 144 19.69 3.95 4.29
CA SER A 144 20.00 4.54 5.60
C SER A 144 21.14 3.81 6.31
N THR A 145 21.82 4.55 7.16
CA THR A 145 22.67 4.01 8.22
C THR A 145 21.89 4.00 9.54
N PRO A 146 22.33 3.30 10.59
CA PRO A 146 21.66 3.34 11.89
C PRO A 146 21.39 4.77 12.40
N GLU A 147 22.32 5.72 12.13
CA GLU A 147 22.22 7.11 12.56
C GLU A 147 21.23 7.94 11.72
N THR A 148 21.00 7.57 10.46
CA THR A 148 20.13 8.31 9.52
C THR A 148 18.78 7.65 9.29
N SER A 149 18.58 6.42 9.77
CA SER A 149 17.38 5.62 9.53
C SER A 149 16.11 6.33 9.99
N GLY A 150 16.10 6.87 11.21
CA GLY A 150 14.95 7.61 11.74
C GLY A 150 14.59 8.85 10.90
N ARG A 151 15.60 9.59 10.44
CA ARG A 151 15.39 10.78 9.60
C ARG A 151 14.81 10.41 8.23
N ILE A 152 15.32 9.37 7.58
CA ILE A 152 14.86 8.93 6.27
C ILE A 152 13.47 8.33 6.37
N SER A 153 13.22 7.50 7.38
CA SER A 153 11.88 6.97 7.67
C SER A 153 10.87 8.08 7.93
N GLY A 154 11.23 9.06 8.78
CA GLY A 154 10.37 10.23 9.04
C GLY A 154 10.07 11.05 7.79
N LEU A 155 11.02 11.17 6.86
CA LEU A 155 10.79 11.82 5.57
C LEU A 155 9.77 11.06 4.70
N GLY A 156 9.84 9.72 4.68
CA GLY A 156 8.85 8.89 3.98
C GLY A 156 7.46 9.11 4.54
N TRP A 157 7.28 8.98 5.85
CA TRP A 157 6.01 9.22 6.52
C TRP A 157 5.46 10.63 6.25
N ALA A 158 6.31 11.66 6.36
CA ALA A 158 5.91 13.03 6.04
C ALA A 158 5.43 13.18 4.58
N ALA A 159 6.16 12.59 3.62
CA ALA A 159 5.76 12.58 2.22
C ALA A 159 4.43 11.85 2.00
N GLY A 160 4.21 10.72 2.68
CA GLY A 160 2.95 9.98 2.67
C GLY A 160 1.78 10.83 3.14
N TYR A 161 1.88 11.48 4.30
CA TYR A 161 0.83 12.35 4.82
C TYR A 161 0.57 13.57 3.93
N VAL A 162 1.62 14.26 3.49
CA VAL A 162 1.48 15.39 2.56
C VAL A 162 0.81 14.96 1.27
N GLY A 163 1.24 13.81 0.72
CA GLY A 163 0.65 13.23 -0.48
C GLY A 163 -0.83 12.86 -0.32
N SER A 164 -1.19 12.26 0.80
CA SER A 164 -2.58 11.89 1.07
C SER A 164 -3.50 13.11 1.21
N VAL A 165 -3.05 14.15 1.91
CA VAL A 165 -3.79 15.41 2.03
C VAL A 165 -3.90 16.10 0.67
N ALA A 166 -2.82 16.17 -0.10
CA ALA A 166 -2.82 16.79 -1.43
C ALA A 166 -3.78 16.06 -2.39
N LEU A 167 -3.74 14.72 -2.43
CA LEU A 167 -4.65 13.93 -3.26
C LEU A 167 -6.10 14.06 -2.78
N LEU A 168 -6.34 14.03 -1.47
CA LEU A 168 -7.69 14.19 -0.90
C LEU A 168 -8.28 15.56 -1.28
N LEU A 169 -7.49 16.62 -1.18
CA LEU A 169 -7.92 17.95 -1.60
C LEU A 169 -8.17 18.00 -3.11
N LEU A 170 -7.29 17.43 -3.92
CA LEU A 170 -7.47 17.35 -5.37
C LEU A 170 -8.77 16.64 -5.73
N VAL A 171 -9.03 15.47 -5.13
CA VAL A 171 -10.23 14.68 -5.38
C VAL A 171 -11.48 15.39 -4.85
N TYR A 172 -11.43 15.93 -3.63
CA TYR A 172 -12.56 16.63 -3.05
C TYR A 172 -12.93 17.89 -3.85
N VAL A 173 -11.97 18.77 -4.09
CA VAL A 173 -12.21 20.01 -4.84
C VAL A 173 -12.51 19.75 -6.29
N GLY A 174 -11.84 18.77 -6.90
CA GLY A 174 -11.98 18.47 -8.33
C GLY A 174 -13.27 17.73 -8.69
N PHE A 175 -13.73 16.80 -7.84
CA PHE A 175 -14.76 15.82 -8.23
C PHE A 175 -15.92 15.67 -7.23
N ILE A 176 -15.73 15.95 -5.93
CA ILE A 176 -16.72 15.59 -4.90
C ILE A 176 -17.46 16.81 -4.35
N GLY A 177 -16.76 17.92 -4.15
CA GLY A 177 -17.30 19.12 -3.49
C GLY A 177 -18.42 19.78 -4.29
N GLY A 178 -19.27 20.53 -3.59
CA GLY A 178 -20.40 21.26 -4.19
C GLY A 178 -21.73 20.52 -4.08
N SER A 179 -22.77 21.08 -4.70
CA SER A 179 -24.14 20.58 -4.71
C SER A 179 -24.72 20.67 -6.13
N GLY A 180 -25.74 19.83 -6.43
CA GLY A 180 -26.39 19.84 -7.73
C GLY A 180 -26.06 18.61 -8.61
N PRO A 181 -26.40 18.64 -9.91
CA PRO A 181 -26.25 17.52 -10.82
C PRO A 181 -24.80 17.26 -11.23
N THR A 182 -23.90 18.22 -11.03
CA THR A 182 -22.46 18.12 -11.25
C THR A 182 -21.71 18.43 -9.99
N ARG A 183 -20.51 17.88 -9.82
CA ARG A 183 -19.66 18.04 -8.64
C ARG A 183 -18.27 18.48 -9.01
N GLY A 184 -17.63 19.12 -8.02
CA GLY A 184 -16.27 19.58 -8.09
C GLY A 184 -16.02 20.68 -9.10
N LEU A 185 -14.80 21.17 -9.12
CA LEU A 185 -14.35 22.22 -10.05
C LEU A 185 -14.42 21.79 -11.53
N PHE A 186 -14.25 20.46 -11.77
CA PHE A 186 -14.34 19.90 -13.13
C PHE A 186 -15.76 19.69 -13.62
N GLY A 187 -16.78 19.97 -12.82
CA GLY A 187 -18.18 19.88 -13.22
C GLY A 187 -18.62 18.48 -13.64
N VAL A 188 -18.08 17.43 -13.01
CA VAL A 188 -18.37 16.05 -13.40
C VAL A 188 -19.76 15.65 -12.90
N ALA A 189 -20.55 14.99 -13.76
CA ALA A 189 -21.91 14.55 -13.47
C ALA A 189 -21.91 13.56 -12.28
N VAL A 190 -22.91 13.71 -11.39
CA VAL A 190 -23.13 12.79 -10.27
C VAL A 190 -23.89 11.54 -10.74
N GLN A 191 -24.64 11.65 -11.83
CA GLN A 191 -25.41 10.55 -12.39
C GLN A 191 -24.50 9.32 -12.56
N ASP A 192 -24.98 8.15 -12.16
CA ASP A 192 -24.26 6.87 -12.22
C ASP A 192 -22.87 6.89 -11.56
N GLY A 193 -22.64 7.81 -10.61
CA GLY A 193 -21.38 7.90 -9.87
C GLY A 193 -20.18 8.37 -10.71
N HIS A 194 -20.37 9.01 -11.86
CA HIS A 194 -19.28 9.42 -12.76
C HIS A 194 -18.21 10.25 -12.07
N ASN A 195 -18.60 11.12 -11.13
CA ASN A 195 -17.67 11.94 -10.37
C ASN A 195 -16.72 11.09 -9.49
N VAL A 196 -17.24 10.07 -8.80
CA VAL A 196 -16.40 9.15 -7.98
C VAL A 196 -15.58 8.26 -8.91
N ARG A 197 -16.14 7.75 -9.98
CA ARG A 197 -15.44 6.90 -10.96
C ARG A 197 -14.26 7.64 -11.60
N ALA A 198 -14.43 8.91 -11.96
CA ALA A 198 -13.35 9.77 -12.44
C ALA A 198 -12.28 10.00 -11.36
N ALA A 199 -12.69 10.23 -10.11
CA ALA A 199 -11.78 10.38 -8.97
C ALA A 199 -10.92 9.12 -8.76
N MET A 200 -11.47 7.92 -8.98
CA MET A 200 -10.70 6.66 -8.88
C MET A 200 -9.60 6.56 -9.95
N LEU A 201 -9.87 6.99 -11.18
CA LEU A 201 -8.86 7.04 -12.23
C LEU A 201 -7.73 8.03 -11.91
N VAL A 202 -8.07 9.20 -11.36
CA VAL A 202 -7.08 10.17 -10.91
C VAL A 202 -6.25 9.61 -9.75
N THR A 203 -6.87 8.89 -8.83
CA THR A 203 -6.18 8.22 -7.72
C THR A 203 -5.20 7.16 -8.22
N ALA A 204 -5.60 6.34 -9.17
CA ALA A 204 -4.75 5.34 -9.79
C ALA A 204 -3.57 5.98 -10.55
N ALA A 205 -3.84 7.05 -11.31
CA ALA A 205 -2.81 7.80 -12.02
C ALA A 205 -1.83 8.47 -11.05
N TRP A 206 -2.33 9.02 -9.93
CA TRP A 206 -1.50 9.56 -8.85
C TRP A 206 -0.52 8.53 -8.32
N PHE A 207 -1.01 7.35 -7.92
CA PHE A 207 -0.13 6.32 -7.40
C PHE A 207 0.87 5.84 -8.46
N ALA A 208 0.43 5.60 -9.70
CA ALA A 208 1.32 5.22 -10.79
C ALA A 208 2.44 6.26 -10.99
N LEU A 209 2.09 7.56 -11.05
CA LEU A 209 3.04 8.64 -11.27
C LEU A 209 4.08 8.73 -10.14
N PHE A 210 3.64 8.69 -8.89
CA PHE A 210 4.53 8.82 -7.74
C PHE A 210 5.33 7.54 -7.45
N ALA A 211 4.88 6.37 -7.90
CA ALA A 211 5.61 5.11 -7.80
C ALA A 211 6.72 4.97 -8.88
N LEU A 212 6.53 5.57 -10.05
CA LEU A 212 7.47 5.45 -11.18
C LEU A 212 8.93 5.74 -10.82
N PRO A 213 9.28 6.84 -10.10
CA PRO A 213 10.68 7.13 -9.78
C PRO A 213 11.35 5.99 -9.01
N LEU A 214 10.66 5.39 -8.05
CA LEU A 214 11.21 4.27 -7.29
C LEU A 214 11.33 3.02 -8.17
N LEU A 215 10.32 2.68 -8.95
CA LEU A 215 10.33 1.50 -9.82
C LEU A 215 11.45 1.58 -10.86
N LEU A 216 11.67 2.76 -11.44
CA LEU A 216 12.74 2.99 -12.43
C LEU A 216 14.13 2.98 -11.78
N THR A 217 14.29 3.49 -10.56
CA THR A 217 15.58 3.55 -9.88
C THR A 217 15.89 2.31 -9.05
N ALA A 218 14.93 1.43 -8.82
CA ALA A 218 15.09 0.25 -7.96
C ALA A 218 16.23 -0.70 -8.40
N HIS A 219 16.63 -0.66 -9.70
CA HIS A 219 17.76 -1.43 -10.20
C HIS A 219 19.12 -0.90 -9.74
N THR A 220 19.19 0.36 -9.34
CA THR A 220 20.44 1.01 -8.91
C THR A 220 20.73 0.82 -7.41
N PHE A 221 19.79 0.23 -6.66
CA PHE A 221 20.05 -0.16 -5.28
C PHE A 221 21.03 -1.33 -5.30
N ALA A 222 22.17 -1.15 -4.64
CA ALA A 222 23.23 -2.15 -4.62
C ALA A 222 22.68 -3.50 -4.15
N PRO A 223 23.05 -4.61 -4.79
CA PRO A 223 22.79 -5.91 -4.22
C PRO A 223 23.58 -5.98 -2.92
N ALA A 224 22.93 -6.24 -1.80
CA ALA A 224 23.63 -6.80 -0.68
C ALA A 224 24.19 -8.15 -1.17
N ALA A 225 25.48 -8.18 -1.47
CA ALA A 225 26.15 -9.39 -1.90
C ALA A 225 26.20 -10.34 -0.70
N GLU A 226 25.28 -11.28 -0.69
CA GLU A 226 25.41 -12.52 0.06
C GLU A 226 25.42 -13.65 -0.98
N PRO A 227 26.51 -14.45 -1.03
CA PRO A 227 26.55 -15.61 -1.88
C PRO A 227 25.73 -16.72 -1.24
N GLY A 228 24.56 -16.96 -1.77
CA GLY A 228 23.70 -18.03 -1.33
C GLY A 228 22.30 -17.87 -1.89
N ASP A 229 22.13 -18.22 -3.16
CA ASP A 229 20.83 -18.44 -3.76
C ASP A 229 20.20 -19.68 -3.09
N ARG A 230 19.91 -19.59 -1.80
CA ARG A 230 19.12 -20.61 -1.11
C ARG A 230 17.76 -20.59 -1.76
N ARG A 231 17.41 -21.69 -2.41
CA ARG A 231 16.04 -21.95 -2.84
C ARG A 231 15.16 -21.81 -1.61
N VAL A 232 14.51 -20.67 -1.48
CA VAL A 232 13.62 -20.40 -0.36
C VAL A 232 12.38 -21.23 -0.58
N SER A 233 12.28 -22.34 0.16
CA SER A 233 11.04 -23.08 0.26
C SER A 233 10.03 -22.21 1.01
N LEU A 234 8.82 -22.04 0.47
CA LEU A 234 7.76 -21.27 1.11
C LEU A 234 7.44 -21.81 2.51
N LEU A 235 7.43 -23.14 2.67
CA LEU A 235 7.27 -23.81 3.96
C LEU A 235 8.48 -23.58 4.89
N GLY A 236 9.70 -23.51 4.34
CA GLY A 236 10.91 -23.16 5.08
C GLY A 236 10.89 -21.73 5.63
N GLY A 237 10.20 -20.79 4.96
CA GLY A 237 10.03 -19.43 5.44
C GLY A 237 9.25 -19.35 6.75
N TYR A 238 8.14 -20.06 6.87
CA TYR A 238 7.37 -20.10 8.12
C TYR A 238 8.10 -20.84 9.23
N SER A 239 8.78 -21.95 8.93
CA SER A 239 9.58 -22.66 9.93
C SER A 239 10.72 -21.82 10.46
N GLN A 240 11.38 -21.03 9.60
CA GLN A 240 12.43 -20.10 9.99
C GLN A 240 11.87 -18.97 10.86
N LEU A 241 10.73 -18.39 10.46
CA LEU A 241 10.06 -17.35 11.24
C LEU A 241 9.66 -17.83 12.63
N TRP A 242 9.15 -19.06 12.71
CA TRP A 242 8.80 -19.69 13.98
C TRP A 242 10.03 -19.95 14.84
N SER A 243 11.13 -20.43 14.24
CA SER A 243 12.39 -20.64 14.97
C SER A 243 12.98 -19.34 15.48
N ASP A 244 12.96 -18.26 14.67
CA ASP A 244 13.44 -16.94 15.03
C ASP A 244 12.59 -16.33 16.15
N LEU A 245 11.26 -16.42 16.06
CA LEU A 245 10.34 -15.96 17.09
C LEU A 245 10.56 -16.72 18.41
N ARG A 246 10.76 -18.03 18.33
CA ARG A 246 11.03 -18.87 19.51
C ARG A 246 12.38 -18.55 20.15
N ALA A 247 13.40 -18.29 19.33
CA ALA A 247 14.72 -17.88 19.82
C ALA A 247 14.66 -16.49 20.49
N GLU A 248 13.94 -15.55 19.92
CA GLU A 248 13.75 -14.22 20.47
C GLU A 248 12.87 -14.24 21.73
N TRP A 249 11.86 -15.11 21.80
CA TRP A 249 11.07 -15.35 23.01
C TRP A 249 11.93 -15.81 24.19
N GLN A 250 12.94 -16.63 23.91
CA GLN A 250 13.86 -17.12 24.94
C GLN A 250 14.87 -16.05 25.37
N ARG A 251 15.17 -15.10 24.46
CA ARG A 251 16.14 -14.03 24.67
C ARG A 251 15.55 -12.81 25.35
N ASP A 252 14.42 -12.32 24.86
CA ASP A 252 13.70 -11.14 25.39
C ASP A 252 12.18 -11.24 25.16
N ARG A 253 11.48 -11.67 26.21
CA ARG A 253 10.02 -11.79 26.19
C ARG A 253 9.32 -10.44 25.97
N ASN A 254 9.90 -9.34 26.47
CA ASN A 254 9.28 -8.02 26.37
C ASN A 254 9.26 -7.53 24.92
N LEU A 255 10.31 -7.87 24.15
CA LEU A 255 10.34 -7.57 22.72
C LEU A 255 9.21 -8.29 21.97
N VAL A 256 8.99 -9.56 22.27
CA VAL A 256 7.92 -10.33 21.63
C VAL A 256 6.53 -9.82 22.04
N TYR A 257 6.34 -9.46 23.32
CA TYR A 257 5.10 -8.80 23.75
C TYR A 257 4.88 -7.46 23.05
N PHE A 258 5.92 -6.66 22.91
CA PHE A 258 5.86 -5.40 22.17
C PHE A 258 5.46 -5.62 20.71
N LEU A 259 6.04 -6.61 20.05
CA LEU A 259 5.70 -6.96 18.67
C LEU A 259 4.24 -7.46 18.52
N LEU A 260 3.75 -8.25 19.48
CA LEU A 260 2.36 -8.74 19.48
C LEU A 260 1.33 -7.64 19.76
N VAL A 261 1.70 -6.63 20.56
CA VAL A 261 0.80 -5.50 20.88
C VAL A 261 0.81 -4.44 19.76
N SER A 262 1.92 -4.36 19.00
CA SER A 262 2.08 -3.39 17.89
C SER A 262 1.60 -3.91 16.54
N ALA A 263 1.22 -5.18 16.44
CA ALA A 263 0.68 -5.81 15.23
C ALA A 263 -0.86 -5.71 15.21
#